data_6e45add2b94d45bfcf21b6d898e3e00a
#
_entry.id   6e45add2b94d45bfcf21b6d898e3e00a
#
_cell.length_a   1.000
_cell.length_b   1.000
_cell.length_c   1.000
_cell.angle_alpha   90.00
_cell.angle_beta   90.00
_cell.angle_gamma   90.00
#
_symmetry.space_group_name_H-M   'P 1'
#
loop_
_entity.id
_entity.type
_entity.pdbx_description
1 polymer ?
#
loop_
_entity_poly.entity_id
_entity_poly.type
_entity_poly.pdbx_seq_one_letter_code
_entity_poly.pdbx_strand_id
1 'polypeptide(L)'
;MTDIKNREQICVVVAGSVDSGKSTFVGVLEQNKLDDGNGFARRFVAKHKHEIDCGRTSDISVKSINTEKKSIILVDLCGHAKYLKTTLFGITGHFPDYAIVMVAANRGVLPMTREHLGILLYMKIPIIIFVTKVDIAPKNIYKRTMKTINKIIKFPKFKKKPLRINSDREFYFNTEELKEAELRSIEYTKNIINLINNDNNYIPIITISNKTGYYINVTKKFINMLKPRKKWNTKINGSIFYIDSTFTPPGVGLVLSGMLKGNDIKLGDTILIGPCSKEYISANIWSIHDNNKNSIKVLENGKRGCIAIRINKKKNLTKKNIRKGMVCLSNEELTKNTCYEFYATVDILNHSTTINNNYSPVIHCGIIKQSAKITIIDNKNLRTGDNSQVKFTFLYYPEFIEEGLVFFFREGKTRGVGIINSIVPI
;
A
#
# COMPACT_ATOMS: atom_id res chain seq x y z
N MET A 1 19.68 27.04 1.73
CA MET A 1 18.46 26.35 1.25
C MET A 1 18.92 25.13 0.48
N THR A 2 18.98 23.99 1.16
CA THR A 2 19.43 22.71 0.57
C THR A 2 18.41 22.26 -0.49
N ASP A 3 18.91 21.87 -1.64
CA ASP A 3 18.16 21.46 -2.83
C ASP A 3 17.08 20.42 -2.51
N ILE A 4 15.83 20.85 -2.44
CA ILE A 4 14.64 20.03 -2.25
C ILE A 4 14.41 19.08 -3.45
N LYS A 5 15.15 19.29 -4.54
CA LYS A 5 14.90 18.71 -5.87
C LYS A 5 15.22 17.23 -6.04
N ASN A 6 15.95 16.57 -5.13
CA ASN A 6 16.48 15.21 -5.42
C ASN A 6 16.28 14.19 -4.31
N ARG A 7 15.18 14.27 -3.53
CA ARG A 7 14.90 13.27 -2.50
C ARG A 7 14.36 11.99 -3.11
N GLU A 8 14.98 10.86 -2.72
CA GLU A 8 14.39 9.54 -2.99
C GLU A 8 13.03 9.43 -2.30
N GLN A 9 12.03 8.92 -3.00
CA GLN A 9 10.71 8.69 -2.43
C GLN A 9 10.47 7.20 -2.19
N ILE A 10 10.03 6.83 -0.99
CA ILE A 10 9.57 5.48 -0.66
C ILE A 10 8.15 5.53 -0.12
N CYS A 11 7.34 4.56 -0.50
CA CYS A 11 5.97 4.39 -0.03
C CYS A 11 5.89 3.16 0.87
N VAL A 12 5.42 3.33 2.10
CA VAL A 12 5.32 2.27 3.10
C VAL A 12 3.89 2.21 3.63
N VAL A 13 3.20 1.11 3.41
CA VAL A 13 1.87 0.88 4.01
C VAL A 13 2.03 0.36 5.44
N VAL A 14 1.17 0.84 6.35
CA VAL A 14 1.13 0.40 7.75
C VAL A 14 -0.17 -0.38 7.97
N ALA A 15 -0.06 -1.69 8.12
CA ALA A 15 -1.16 -2.65 8.23
C ALA A 15 -1.20 -3.31 9.61
N GLY A 16 -2.29 -3.99 9.94
CA GLY A 16 -2.48 -4.69 11.21
C GLY A 16 -3.89 -4.50 11.75
N SER A 17 -4.25 -5.22 12.80
CA SER A 17 -5.59 -5.15 13.43
C SER A 17 -5.88 -3.81 14.09
N VAL A 18 -7.13 -3.60 14.48
CA VAL A 18 -7.52 -2.51 15.39
C VAL A 18 -6.68 -2.57 16.67
N ASP A 19 -6.32 -1.43 17.21
CA ASP A 19 -5.53 -1.26 18.44
C ASP A 19 -4.10 -1.86 18.40
N SER A 20 -3.58 -2.18 17.22
CA SER A 20 -2.19 -2.62 17.08
C SER A 20 -1.17 -1.47 17.08
N GLY A 21 -1.61 -0.23 17.23
CA GLY A 21 -0.73 0.94 17.33
C GLY A 21 -0.29 1.55 15.98
N LYS A 22 -1.00 1.27 14.87
CA LYS A 22 -0.67 1.80 13.52
C LYS A 22 -0.64 3.32 13.47
N SER A 23 -1.79 3.94 13.71
CA SER A 23 -1.93 5.40 13.65
C SER A 23 -1.08 6.11 14.71
N THR A 24 -0.93 5.50 15.91
CA THR A 24 -0.01 5.99 16.94
C THR A 24 1.43 5.99 16.44
N PHE A 25 1.88 4.91 15.84
CA PHE A 25 3.22 4.80 15.28
C PHE A 25 3.49 5.83 14.18
N VAL A 26 2.55 5.98 13.23
CA VAL A 26 2.65 6.99 12.17
C VAL A 26 2.74 8.40 12.78
N GLY A 27 1.91 8.69 13.80
CA GLY A 27 1.93 9.98 14.50
C GLY A 27 3.24 10.24 15.26
N VAL A 28 3.79 9.21 15.93
CA VAL A 28 5.10 9.29 16.61
C VAL A 28 6.22 9.59 15.63
N LEU A 29 6.19 8.97 14.46
CA LEU A 29 7.20 9.22 13.42
C LEU A 29 7.04 10.61 12.79
N GLU A 30 5.81 11.05 12.49
CA GLU A 30 5.51 12.34 11.86
C GLU A 30 5.85 13.50 12.78
N GLN A 31 5.41 13.43 14.04
CA GLN A 31 5.59 14.52 15.02
C GLN A 31 6.93 14.47 15.74
N ASN A 32 7.67 13.38 15.61
CA ASN A 32 8.91 13.13 16.36
C ASN A 32 8.73 13.22 17.89
N LYS A 33 7.52 12.87 18.37
CA LYS A 33 7.13 12.88 19.80
C LYS A 33 6.52 11.52 20.16
N LEU A 34 6.84 11.04 21.36
CA LEU A 34 6.27 9.82 21.90
C LEU A 34 4.77 9.98 22.22
N ASP A 35 4.06 8.87 22.26
CA ASP A 35 2.67 8.85 22.68
C ASP A 35 2.55 8.90 24.21
N ASP A 36 1.49 9.51 24.71
CA ASP A 36 1.19 9.59 26.14
C ASP A 36 0.56 8.31 26.73
N GLY A 37 0.25 7.36 25.87
CA GLY A 37 -0.52 6.14 26.19
C GLY A 37 -2.04 6.32 26.07
N ASN A 38 -2.53 7.55 25.92
CA ASN A 38 -3.94 7.90 25.74
C ASN A 38 -4.29 8.24 24.29
N GLY A 39 -3.33 8.08 23.39
CA GLY A 39 -3.51 8.25 21.95
C GLY A 39 -3.28 9.68 21.45
N PHE A 40 -2.45 10.45 22.13
CA PHE A 40 -2.03 11.79 21.71
C PHE A 40 -1.47 11.76 20.28
N ALA A 41 -0.53 10.85 19.98
CA ALA A 41 0.12 10.80 18.67
C ALA A 41 -0.84 10.46 17.52
N ARG A 42 -1.85 9.60 17.73
CA ARG A 42 -2.80 9.23 16.67
C ARG A 42 -3.72 10.36 16.22
N ARG A 43 -3.92 11.41 17.06
CA ARG A 43 -4.77 12.56 16.72
C ARG A 43 -4.24 13.33 15.50
N PHE A 44 -2.94 13.33 15.31
CA PHE A 44 -2.31 13.98 14.14
C PHE A 44 -2.52 13.19 12.83
N VAL A 45 -2.85 11.92 12.91
CA VAL A 45 -3.07 11.03 11.75
C VAL A 45 -4.53 10.98 11.34
N ALA A 46 -5.46 11.11 12.30
CA ALA A 46 -6.89 11.04 12.08
C ALA A 46 -7.36 12.13 11.10
N LYS A 47 -8.21 11.73 10.13
CA LYS A 47 -8.80 12.64 9.15
C LYS A 47 -10.15 13.19 9.60
N HIS A 48 -10.89 12.42 10.39
CA HIS A 48 -12.26 12.70 10.77
C HIS A 48 -12.39 12.80 12.29
N LYS A 49 -13.26 13.70 12.78
CA LYS A 49 -13.50 13.89 14.20
C LYS A 49 -13.92 12.59 14.91
N HIS A 50 -14.80 11.79 14.30
CA HIS A 50 -15.22 10.51 14.85
C HIS A 50 -14.07 9.49 15.00
N GLU A 51 -13.00 9.59 14.21
CA GLU A 51 -11.81 8.73 14.36
C GLU A 51 -11.02 9.10 15.63
N ILE A 52 -11.02 10.39 15.98
CA ILE A 52 -10.42 10.87 17.24
C ILE A 52 -11.23 10.35 18.42
N ASP A 53 -12.55 10.48 18.36
CA ASP A 53 -13.46 10.14 19.45
C ASP A 53 -13.50 8.62 19.71
N CYS A 54 -13.64 7.79 18.65
CA CYS A 54 -13.71 6.33 18.80
C CYS A 54 -12.35 5.62 18.70
N GLY A 55 -11.28 6.32 18.31
CA GLY A 55 -9.92 5.77 18.17
C GLY A 55 -9.76 4.74 17.05
N ARG A 56 -10.63 4.73 16.05
CA ARG A 56 -10.59 3.76 14.94
C ARG A 56 -10.47 4.48 13.62
N THR A 57 -9.49 4.08 12.81
CA THR A 57 -9.29 4.60 11.46
C THR A 57 -10.36 4.02 10.52
N SER A 58 -11.13 4.88 9.88
CA SER A 58 -12.20 4.52 8.93
C SER A 58 -11.81 4.75 7.47
N ASP A 59 -10.82 5.61 7.21
CA ASP A 59 -10.30 5.93 5.89
C ASP A 59 -8.76 5.79 5.87
N ILE A 60 -8.18 5.78 4.67
CA ILE A 60 -6.73 5.75 4.47
C ILE A 60 -6.16 7.13 4.79
N SER A 61 -5.19 7.20 5.70
CA SER A 61 -4.43 8.41 5.96
C SER A 61 -3.04 8.31 5.35
N VAL A 62 -2.62 9.37 4.64
CA VAL A 62 -1.30 9.44 4.01
C VAL A 62 -0.52 10.58 4.67
N LYS A 63 0.64 10.23 5.21
CA LYS A 63 1.56 11.16 5.88
C LYS A 63 2.92 11.10 5.24
N SER A 64 3.63 12.22 5.23
CA SER A 64 4.95 12.34 4.63
C SER A 64 5.97 12.76 5.68
N ILE A 65 7.03 11.96 5.81
CA ILE A 65 8.18 12.29 6.66
C ILE A 65 9.34 12.63 5.74
N ASN A 66 9.82 13.85 5.86
CA ASN A 66 10.93 14.32 5.06
C ASN A 66 12.21 14.29 5.87
N THR A 67 13.23 13.62 5.34
CA THR A 67 14.61 13.67 5.81
C THR A 67 15.45 14.47 4.79
N GLU A 68 16.71 14.71 5.06
CA GLU A 68 17.59 15.40 4.12
C GLU A 68 17.62 14.76 2.73
N LYS A 69 17.65 13.43 2.67
CA LYS A 69 17.83 12.66 1.43
C LYS A 69 16.57 11.95 0.94
N LYS A 70 15.53 11.82 1.79
CA LYS A 70 14.35 10.99 1.48
C LYS A 70 13.04 11.65 1.85
N SER A 71 12.00 11.32 1.09
CA SER A 71 10.60 11.54 1.41
C SER A 71 9.94 10.17 1.64
N ILE A 72 9.56 9.89 2.89
CA ILE A 72 8.95 8.63 3.29
C ILE A 72 7.45 8.86 3.38
N ILE A 73 6.69 8.21 2.50
CA ILE A 73 5.23 8.26 2.51
C ILE A 73 4.72 7.10 3.34
N LEU A 74 4.07 7.40 4.46
CA LEU A 74 3.40 6.43 5.31
C LEU A 74 1.91 6.41 5.00
N VAL A 75 1.39 5.25 4.64
CA VAL A 75 -0.02 5.02 4.35
C VAL A 75 -0.63 4.23 5.50
N ASP A 76 -1.34 4.92 6.41
CA ASP A 76 -2.03 4.29 7.54
C ASP A 76 -3.32 3.63 7.07
N LEU A 77 -3.42 2.31 7.23
CA LEU A 77 -4.53 1.49 6.77
C LEU A 77 -5.53 1.18 7.89
N CYS A 78 -6.79 1.01 7.51
CA CYS A 78 -7.83 0.60 8.43
C CYS A 78 -7.57 -0.81 8.98
N GLY A 79 -7.72 -0.98 10.31
CA GLY A 79 -7.52 -2.27 10.97
C GLY A 79 -8.79 -3.09 11.19
N HIS A 80 -9.97 -2.53 10.95
CA HIS A 80 -11.26 -3.16 11.23
C HIS A 80 -11.80 -3.91 9.99
N ALA A 81 -12.39 -5.09 10.20
CA ALA A 81 -12.91 -5.93 9.12
C ALA A 81 -13.95 -5.23 8.22
N LYS A 82 -14.76 -4.31 8.79
CA LYS A 82 -15.71 -3.48 8.05
C LYS A 82 -15.05 -2.68 6.92
N TYR A 83 -13.81 -2.23 7.14
CA TYR A 83 -13.07 -1.38 6.21
C TYR A 83 -12.02 -2.13 5.38
N LEU A 84 -12.09 -3.46 5.34
CA LEU A 84 -11.11 -4.27 4.61
C LEU A 84 -11.04 -3.92 3.11
N LYS A 85 -12.17 -3.55 2.49
CA LYS A 85 -12.21 -3.07 1.09
C LYS A 85 -11.37 -1.79 0.90
N THR A 86 -11.41 -0.89 1.89
CA THR A 86 -10.58 0.33 1.91
C THR A 86 -9.10 -0.02 2.12
N THR A 87 -8.81 -0.96 3.01
CA THR A 87 -7.45 -1.46 3.24
C THR A 87 -6.85 -2.11 1.99
N LEU A 88 -7.62 -2.94 1.27
CA LEU A 88 -7.20 -3.53 0.00
C LEU A 88 -6.83 -2.44 -1.01
N PHE A 89 -7.70 -1.44 -1.19
CA PHE A 89 -7.41 -0.29 -2.06
C PHE A 89 -6.13 0.44 -1.61
N GLY A 90 -5.92 0.62 -0.30
CA GLY A 90 -4.70 1.23 0.23
C GLY A 90 -3.44 0.44 -0.10
N ILE A 91 -3.50 -0.89 -0.04
CA ILE A 91 -2.38 -1.77 -0.37
C ILE A 91 -2.13 -1.78 -1.89
N THR A 92 -3.17 -1.92 -2.70
CA THR A 92 -3.02 -2.08 -4.16
C THR A 92 -2.80 -0.74 -4.86
N GLY A 93 -3.56 0.30 -4.49
CA GLY A 93 -3.59 1.58 -5.20
C GLY A 93 -2.47 2.55 -4.85
N HIS A 94 -1.76 2.34 -3.72
CA HIS A 94 -0.61 3.18 -3.37
C HIS A 94 0.73 2.60 -3.84
N PHE A 95 0.73 1.41 -4.43
CA PHE A 95 1.93 0.74 -4.97
C PHE A 95 3.11 0.77 -3.99
N PRO A 96 2.97 0.25 -2.75
CA PRO A 96 3.97 0.42 -1.71
C PRO A 96 5.27 -0.30 -2.04
N ASP A 97 6.39 0.30 -1.63
CA ASP A 97 7.70 -0.34 -1.67
C ASP A 97 7.83 -1.39 -0.59
N TYR A 98 7.29 -1.11 0.59
CA TYR A 98 7.32 -1.98 1.77
C TYR A 98 6.00 -1.95 2.50
N ALA A 99 5.77 -2.96 3.30
CA ALA A 99 4.64 -3.02 4.21
C ALA A 99 5.13 -3.25 5.65
N ILE A 100 4.70 -2.41 6.56
CA ILE A 100 4.86 -2.60 8.00
C ILE A 100 3.60 -3.28 8.53
N VAL A 101 3.75 -4.44 9.15
CA VAL A 101 2.65 -5.15 9.82
C VAL A 101 2.81 -4.98 11.32
N MET A 102 1.85 -4.26 11.93
CA MET A 102 1.84 -3.97 13.36
C MET A 102 1.12 -5.07 14.13
N VAL A 103 1.78 -5.64 15.13
CA VAL A 103 1.24 -6.68 16.00
C VAL A 103 1.34 -6.22 17.46
N ALA A 104 0.22 -6.06 18.15
CA ALA A 104 0.23 -5.71 19.57
C ALA A 104 0.69 -6.92 20.40
N ALA A 105 1.78 -6.78 21.14
CA ALA A 105 2.38 -7.85 21.95
C ALA A 105 1.40 -8.45 22.98
N ASN A 106 0.55 -7.61 23.56
CA ASN A 106 -0.43 -7.99 24.58
C ASN A 106 -1.69 -8.69 24.04
N ARG A 107 -1.95 -8.60 22.71
CA ARG A 107 -3.14 -9.21 22.05
C ARG A 107 -2.78 -10.33 21.09
N GLY A 108 -1.53 -10.40 20.65
CA GLY A 108 -1.06 -11.39 19.69
C GLY A 108 -1.51 -11.14 18.25
N VAL A 109 -1.40 -12.18 17.43
CA VAL A 109 -1.74 -12.13 16.01
C VAL A 109 -3.24 -12.38 15.82
N LEU A 110 -4.01 -11.32 15.65
CA LEU A 110 -5.45 -11.34 15.46
C LEU A 110 -5.84 -11.74 14.01
N PRO A 111 -7.10 -12.17 13.76
CA PRO A 111 -7.56 -12.58 12.43
C PRO A 111 -7.28 -11.57 11.31
N MET A 112 -7.54 -10.27 11.56
CA MET A 112 -7.27 -9.21 10.58
C MET A 112 -5.78 -9.03 10.28
N THR A 113 -4.90 -9.21 11.29
CA THR A 113 -3.45 -9.19 11.06
C THR A 113 -3.03 -10.33 10.13
N ARG A 114 -3.59 -11.54 10.32
CA ARG A 114 -3.31 -12.69 9.45
C ARG A 114 -3.80 -12.44 8.02
N GLU A 115 -4.95 -11.81 7.87
CA GLU A 115 -5.52 -11.47 6.57
C GLU A 115 -4.65 -10.45 5.82
N HIS A 116 -4.26 -9.35 6.50
CA HIS A 116 -3.37 -8.35 5.92
C HIS A 116 -2.02 -8.97 5.53
N LEU A 117 -1.44 -9.81 6.40
CA LEU A 117 -0.18 -10.49 6.14
C LEU A 117 -0.28 -11.43 4.91
N GLY A 118 -1.38 -12.18 4.81
CA GLY A 118 -1.65 -13.05 3.65
C GLY A 118 -1.71 -12.26 2.35
N ILE A 119 -2.45 -11.14 2.31
CA ILE A 119 -2.56 -10.26 1.15
C ILE A 119 -1.19 -9.75 0.72
N LEU A 120 -0.39 -9.22 1.67
CA LEU A 120 0.93 -8.67 1.41
C LEU A 120 1.92 -9.72 0.88
N LEU A 121 1.84 -10.95 1.40
CA LEU A 121 2.65 -12.08 0.95
C LEU A 121 2.30 -12.49 -0.48
N TYR A 122 1.01 -12.54 -0.83
CA TYR A 122 0.57 -12.82 -2.21
C TYR A 122 1.01 -11.73 -3.18
N MET A 123 0.97 -10.47 -2.78
CA MET A 123 1.46 -9.35 -3.59
C MET A 123 2.99 -9.28 -3.68
N LYS A 124 3.70 -10.16 -2.99
CA LYS A 124 5.16 -10.19 -2.91
C LYS A 124 5.77 -8.84 -2.47
N ILE A 125 5.03 -8.07 -1.66
CA ILE A 125 5.51 -6.84 -1.06
C ILE A 125 6.47 -7.21 0.08
N PRO A 126 7.68 -6.63 0.18
CA PRO A 126 8.56 -6.83 1.33
C PRO A 126 7.89 -6.41 2.62
N ILE A 127 7.88 -7.30 3.61
CA ILE A 127 7.18 -7.13 4.88
C ILE A 127 8.19 -6.89 5.99
N ILE A 128 7.87 -5.96 6.87
CA ILE A 128 8.55 -5.67 8.13
C ILE A 128 7.51 -5.84 9.24
N ILE A 129 7.81 -6.56 10.29
CA ILE A 129 6.87 -6.74 11.41
C ILE A 129 7.33 -5.92 12.59
N PHE A 130 6.44 -5.05 13.11
CA PHE A 130 6.66 -4.34 14.37
C PHE A 130 5.76 -4.92 15.46
N VAL A 131 6.39 -5.43 16.51
CA VAL A 131 5.70 -5.93 17.69
C VAL A 131 5.63 -4.79 18.71
N THR A 132 4.43 -4.25 18.88
CA THR A 132 4.17 -3.02 19.65
C THR A 132 3.65 -3.31 21.06
N LYS A 133 3.57 -2.27 21.90
CA LYS A 133 3.00 -2.33 23.25
C LYS A 133 3.68 -3.35 24.15
N VAL A 134 4.99 -3.46 24.02
CA VAL A 134 5.77 -4.39 24.84
C VAL A 134 5.85 -3.96 26.31
N ASP A 135 5.71 -2.66 26.55
CA ASP A 135 5.67 -2.01 27.85
C ASP A 135 4.51 -2.50 28.75
N ILE A 136 3.42 -2.96 28.14
CA ILE A 136 2.23 -3.46 28.85
C ILE A 136 1.95 -4.94 28.61
N ALA A 137 2.79 -5.62 27.85
CA ALA A 137 2.56 -7.02 27.48
C ALA A 137 3.15 -7.98 28.52
N PRO A 138 2.34 -8.90 29.14
CA PRO A 138 2.87 -9.95 29.97
C PRO A 138 3.86 -10.85 29.20
N LYS A 139 4.96 -11.28 29.86
CA LYS A 139 6.04 -12.08 29.23
C LYS A 139 5.54 -13.33 28.49
N ASN A 140 4.63 -14.06 29.11
CA ASN A 140 4.04 -15.28 28.53
C ASN A 140 3.26 -14.98 27.25
N ILE A 141 2.47 -13.89 27.23
CA ILE A 141 1.71 -13.46 26.06
C ILE A 141 2.64 -13.00 24.96
N TYR A 142 3.66 -12.19 25.29
CA TYR A 142 4.68 -11.77 24.33
C TYR A 142 5.39 -12.98 23.67
N LYS A 143 5.87 -13.94 24.49
CA LYS A 143 6.51 -15.17 23.96
C LYS A 143 5.56 -15.98 23.05
N ARG A 144 4.28 -16.10 23.42
CA ARG A 144 3.27 -16.76 22.59
C ARG A 144 3.06 -16.02 21.27
N THR A 145 3.02 -14.67 21.31
CA THR A 145 2.88 -13.83 20.13
C THR A 145 4.05 -14.04 19.17
N MET A 146 5.28 -14.01 19.68
CA MET A 146 6.49 -14.25 18.89
C MET A 146 6.53 -15.65 18.27
N LYS A 147 6.14 -16.69 19.01
CA LYS A 147 6.01 -18.07 18.47
C LYS A 147 4.99 -18.11 17.33
N THR A 148 3.85 -17.42 17.48
CA THR A 148 2.79 -17.39 16.46
C THR A 148 3.27 -16.66 15.20
N ILE A 149 3.93 -15.51 15.34
CA ILE A 149 4.53 -14.76 14.22
C ILE A 149 5.50 -15.66 13.45
N ASN A 150 6.45 -16.30 14.15
CA ASN A 150 7.42 -17.18 13.53
C ASN A 150 6.77 -18.37 12.80
N LYS A 151 5.71 -18.97 13.36
CA LYS A 151 4.96 -20.04 12.71
C LYS A 151 4.31 -19.60 11.41
N ILE A 152 3.73 -18.40 11.37
CA ILE A 152 3.07 -17.85 10.17
C ILE A 152 4.12 -17.53 9.10
N ILE A 153 5.23 -16.88 9.45
CA ILE A 153 6.29 -16.52 8.51
C ILE A 153 6.92 -17.76 7.86
N LYS A 154 7.20 -18.79 8.68
CA LYS A 154 7.81 -20.04 8.23
C LYS A 154 6.85 -20.99 7.49
N PHE A 155 5.60 -20.56 7.23
CA PHE A 155 4.66 -21.41 6.51
C PHE A 155 5.22 -21.82 5.12
N PRO A 156 5.24 -23.10 4.75
CA PRO A 156 5.99 -23.62 3.60
C PRO A 156 5.66 -22.94 2.26
N LYS A 157 4.39 -22.54 2.05
CA LYS A 157 3.94 -21.87 0.82
C LYS A 157 4.68 -20.55 0.56
N PHE A 158 5.12 -19.85 1.61
CA PHE A 158 5.73 -18.51 1.46
C PHE A 158 7.25 -18.52 1.49
N LYS A 159 7.89 -19.57 1.99
CA LYS A 159 9.35 -19.75 2.07
C LYS A 159 10.09 -18.55 2.71
N LYS A 160 9.47 -17.90 3.72
CA LYS A 160 10.02 -16.71 4.37
C LYS A 160 10.84 -17.05 5.62
N LYS A 161 11.84 -16.21 5.91
CA LYS A 161 12.75 -16.35 7.06
C LYS A 161 12.63 -15.14 7.98
N PRO A 162 12.27 -15.31 9.28
CA PRO A 162 12.22 -14.20 10.22
C PRO A 162 13.63 -13.77 10.61
N LEU A 163 13.90 -12.45 10.63
CA LEU A 163 15.12 -11.84 11.13
C LEU A 163 14.77 -10.93 12.31
N ARG A 164 15.22 -11.28 13.48
CA ARG A 164 15.00 -10.51 14.70
C ARG A 164 16.08 -9.46 14.87
N ILE A 165 15.68 -8.20 15.13
CA ILE A 165 16.60 -7.07 15.31
C ILE A 165 16.96 -6.89 16.78
N ASN A 166 15.99 -7.03 17.69
CA ASN A 166 16.23 -6.93 19.13
C ASN A 166 15.88 -8.22 19.88
N SER A 167 16.54 -8.47 21.00
CA SER A 167 16.36 -9.68 21.80
C SER A 167 15.35 -9.50 22.95
N ASP A 168 14.85 -10.62 23.52
CA ASP A 168 13.94 -10.58 24.67
C ASP A 168 14.63 -10.14 25.97
N ARG A 169 15.99 -10.23 26.02
CA ARG A 169 16.79 -9.86 27.21
C ARG A 169 16.84 -8.36 27.41
N GLU A 170 16.72 -7.58 26.34
CA GLU A 170 16.87 -6.13 26.35
C GLU A 170 15.71 -5.39 27.04
N PHE A 171 14.61 -6.07 27.34
CA PHE A 171 13.54 -5.51 28.18
C PHE A 171 13.94 -5.25 29.64
N TYR A 172 15.05 -5.84 30.06
CA TYR A 172 15.54 -5.73 31.43
C TYR A 172 16.79 -4.84 31.54
N PHE A 173 17.22 -4.27 30.44
CA PHE A 173 18.36 -3.37 30.39
C PHE A 173 18.02 -2.04 31.07
N ASN A 174 18.97 -1.51 31.83
CA ASN A 174 18.93 -0.14 32.29
C ASN A 174 19.06 0.82 31.09
N THR A 175 18.99 2.13 31.33
CA THR A 175 18.99 3.14 30.25
C THR A 175 20.27 3.15 29.44
N GLU A 176 21.43 2.86 30.06
CA GLU A 176 22.70 2.85 29.36
C GLU A 176 22.89 1.57 28.54
N GLU A 177 22.60 0.41 29.13
CA GLU A 177 22.63 -0.88 28.42
C GLU A 177 21.67 -0.87 27.23
N LEU A 178 20.50 -0.23 27.35
CA LEU A 178 19.53 -0.10 26.26
C LEU A 178 20.09 0.77 25.13
N LYS A 179 20.74 1.91 25.44
CA LYS A 179 21.37 2.77 24.43
C LYS A 179 22.47 2.02 23.67
N GLU A 180 23.31 1.26 24.35
CA GLU A 180 24.33 0.45 23.71
C GLU A 180 23.74 -0.66 22.83
N ALA A 181 22.68 -1.34 23.31
CA ALA A 181 21.96 -2.35 22.54
C ALA A 181 21.32 -1.75 21.27
N GLU A 182 20.72 -0.57 21.38
CA GLU A 182 20.16 0.16 20.22
C GLU A 182 21.28 0.53 19.23
N LEU A 183 22.45 0.98 19.67
CA LEU A 183 23.56 1.30 18.78
C LEU A 183 24.06 0.07 18.01
N ARG A 184 24.27 -1.07 18.71
CA ARG A 184 24.61 -2.35 18.05
C ARG A 184 23.53 -2.78 17.06
N SER A 185 22.27 -2.61 17.42
CA SER A 185 21.15 -2.95 16.55
C SER A 185 21.07 -2.07 15.30
N ILE A 186 21.46 -0.79 15.37
CA ILE A 186 21.54 0.10 14.21
C ILE A 186 22.58 -0.39 13.20
N GLU A 187 23.72 -0.87 13.67
CA GLU A 187 24.73 -1.45 12.79
C GLU A 187 24.26 -2.77 12.16
N TYR A 188 23.65 -3.63 12.95
CA TYR A 188 23.04 -4.87 12.46
C TYR A 188 21.92 -4.61 11.43
N THR A 189 21.14 -3.54 11.59
CA THR A 189 20.07 -3.17 10.62
C THR A 189 20.62 -2.85 9.24
N LYS A 190 21.84 -2.34 9.10
CA LYS A 190 22.48 -2.11 7.78
C LYS A 190 22.61 -3.42 7.00
N ASN A 191 23.06 -4.48 7.68
CA ASN A 191 23.19 -5.81 7.08
C ASN A 191 21.82 -6.40 6.70
N ILE A 192 20.82 -6.26 7.58
CA ILE A 192 19.45 -6.71 7.31
C ILE A 192 18.85 -5.98 6.09
N ILE A 193 19.06 -4.68 5.96
CA ILE A 193 18.56 -3.90 4.82
C ILE A 193 19.20 -4.37 3.52
N ASN A 194 20.49 -4.67 3.51
CA ASN A 194 21.15 -5.25 2.33
C ASN A 194 20.53 -6.61 1.97
N LEU A 195 20.23 -7.45 2.96
CA LEU A 195 19.56 -8.73 2.73
C LEU A 195 18.16 -8.56 2.12
N ILE A 196 17.31 -7.70 2.69
CA ILE A 196 15.94 -7.51 2.18
C ILE A 196 15.86 -6.78 0.84
N ASN A 197 16.87 -5.97 0.51
CA ASN A 197 16.95 -5.33 -0.80
C ASN A 197 17.31 -6.34 -1.91
N ASN A 198 18.09 -7.35 -1.59
CA ASN A 198 18.55 -8.37 -2.53
C ASN A 198 17.64 -9.59 -2.56
N ASP A 199 17.04 -9.96 -1.43
CA ASP A 199 16.18 -11.15 -1.30
C ASP A 199 14.94 -10.84 -0.44
N ASN A 200 13.78 -10.88 -1.08
CA ASN A 200 12.48 -10.68 -0.43
C ASN A 200 12.07 -11.85 0.51
N ASN A 201 12.93 -12.86 0.70
CA ASN A 201 12.61 -14.00 1.57
C ASN A 201 12.81 -13.70 3.06
N TYR A 202 13.44 -12.60 3.40
CA TYR A 202 13.65 -12.19 4.78
C TYR A 202 12.56 -11.24 5.28
N ILE A 203 12.09 -11.47 6.51
CA ILE A 203 11.11 -10.61 7.20
C ILE A 203 11.75 -10.10 8.51
N PRO A 204 12.16 -8.83 8.56
CA PRO A 204 12.63 -8.21 9.79
C PRO A 204 11.53 -8.11 10.84
N ILE A 205 11.88 -8.37 12.10
CA ILE A 205 10.98 -8.23 13.25
C ILE A 205 11.64 -7.30 14.26
N ILE A 206 10.98 -6.20 14.58
CA ILE A 206 11.43 -5.23 15.59
C ILE A 206 10.36 -5.11 16.67
N THR A 207 10.77 -5.20 17.92
CA THR A 207 9.89 -4.99 19.05
C THR A 207 10.02 -3.55 19.53
N ILE A 208 8.91 -2.84 19.71
CA ILE A 208 8.89 -1.40 19.98
C ILE A 208 7.83 -1.01 21.03
N SER A 209 8.04 0.16 21.66
CA SER A 209 6.99 0.87 22.41
C SER A 209 6.90 2.32 21.95
N ASN A 210 5.73 2.71 21.46
CA ASN A 210 5.43 4.10 21.09
C ASN A 210 5.31 5.03 22.31
N LYS A 211 5.10 4.47 23.51
CA LYS A 211 4.95 5.22 24.76
C LYS A 211 6.30 5.46 25.43
N THR A 212 7.09 4.42 25.63
CA THR A 212 8.39 4.52 26.33
C THR A 212 9.54 4.93 25.42
N GLY A 213 9.35 4.87 24.11
CA GLY A 213 10.41 5.14 23.13
C GLY A 213 11.32 3.94 22.81
N TYR A 214 11.05 2.78 23.47
CA TYR A 214 11.84 1.57 23.26
C TYR A 214 11.97 1.21 21.79
N TYR A 215 13.20 1.19 21.26
CA TYR A 215 13.59 0.92 19.88
C TYR A 215 12.95 1.84 18.80
N ILE A 216 12.38 2.98 19.17
CA ILE A 216 11.83 3.95 18.20
C ILE A 216 12.95 4.60 17.38
N ASN A 217 14.09 4.91 17.98
CA ASN A 217 15.25 5.49 17.26
C ASN A 217 15.86 4.51 16.25
N VAL A 218 15.98 3.23 16.63
CA VAL A 218 16.42 2.16 15.70
C VAL A 218 15.44 2.05 14.54
N THR A 219 14.15 2.07 14.82
CA THR A 219 13.09 1.99 13.81
C THR A 219 13.13 3.17 12.83
N LYS A 220 13.32 4.41 13.32
CA LYS A 220 13.49 5.60 12.47
C LYS A 220 14.66 5.45 11.51
N LYS A 221 15.82 5.05 12.04
CA LYS A 221 17.01 4.82 11.23
C LYS A 221 16.82 3.68 10.23
N PHE A 222 16.17 2.57 10.65
CA PHE A 222 15.86 1.44 9.78
C PHE A 222 15.00 1.90 8.58
N ILE A 223 13.88 2.60 8.82
CA ILE A 223 12.99 3.07 7.75
C ILE A 223 13.72 4.06 6.83
N ASN A 224 14.56 4.94 7.37
CA ASN A 224 15.32 5.91 6.58
C ASN A 224 16.39 5.24 5.69
N MET A 225 16.89 4.05 6.04
CA MET A 225 17.83 3.30 5.22
C MET A 225 17.18 2.45 4.13
N LEU A 226 15.86 2.23 4.16
CA LEU A 226 15.13 1.49 3.11
C LEU A 226 15.32 2.17 1.75
N LYS A 227 15.49 1.39 0.68
CA LYS A 227 15.67 1.90 -0.69
C LYS A 227 14.37 1.75 -1.49
N PRO A 228 14.07 2.64 -2.45
CA PRO A 228 12.97 2.45 -3.37
C PRO A 228 13.09 1.11 -4.11
N ARG A 229 11.99 0.42 -4.31
CA ARG A 229 12.00 -0.82 -5.10
C ARG A 229 12.12 -0.50 -6.60
N LYS A 230 12.91 -1.28 -7.32
CA LYS A 230 13.10 -1.15 -8.77
C LYS A 230 11.87 -1.53 -9.62
N LYS A 231 10.68 -1.72 -9.03
CA LYS A 231 9.44 -2.09 -9.73
C LYS A 231 8.99 -1.08 -10.80
N TRP A 232 9.51 0.15 -10.73
CA TRP A 232 9.18 1.23 -11.66
C TRP A 232 10.08 1.26 -12.90
N ASN A 233 11.16 0.50 -12.93
CA ASN A 233 12.08 0.38 -14.06
C ASN A 233 11.54 -0.55 -15.16
N THR A 234 10.24 -0.63 -15.35
CA THR A 234 9.67 -1.36 -16.48
C THR A 234 9.83 -0.52 -17.74
N LYS A 235 10.28 -1.14 -18.82
CA LYS A 235 10.37 -0.53 -20.17
C LYS A 235 8.97 -0.30 -20.73
N ILE A 236 8.25 0.68 -20.19
CA ILE A 236 6.98 1.14 -20.74
C ILE A 236 7.31 2.25 -21.73
N ASN A 237 6.81 2.11 -22.95
CA ASN A 237 6.93 3.17 -23.96
C ASN A 237 5.88 4.26 -23.67
N GLY A 238 6.16 5.11 -22.68
CA GLY A 238 5.27 6.18 -22.26
C GLY A 238 5.12 6.30 -20.74
N SER A 239 4.13 7.06 -20.33
CA SER A 239 3.83 7.37 -18.93
C SER A 239 2.41 6.97 -18.57
N ILE A 240 2.24 6.36 -17.38
CA ILE A 240 0.96 6.02 -16.80
C ILE A 240 0.88 6.73 -15.45
N PHE A 241 -0.05 7.67 -15.30
CA PHE A 241 -0.32 8.30 -14.02
C PHE A 241 -1.62 7.71 -13.44
N TYR A 242 -1.49 6.93 -12.38
CA TYR A 242 -2.61 6.27 -11.70
C TYR A 242 -3.31 7.25 -10.77
N ILE A 243 -4.58 7.57 -11.05
CA ILE A 243 -5.37 8.57 -10.30
C ILE A 243 -5.96 7.93 -9.04
N ASP A 244 -5.52 8.36 -7.87
CA ASP A 244 -6.09 7.90 -6.59
C ASP A 244 -7.08 8.89 -5.96
N SER A 245 -6.93 10.19 -6.25
CA SER A 245 -7.78 11.24 -5.70
C SER A 245 -7.91 12.41 -6.67
N THR A 246 -9.02 13.16 -6.54
CA THR A 246 -9.29 14.35 -7.34
C THR A 246 -9.71 15.51 -6.45
N PHE A 247 -9.23 16.71 -6.76
CA PHE A 247 -9.52 17.94 -6.03
C PHE A 247 -9.91 19.06 -6.99
N THR A 248 -10.64 20.06 -6.50
CA THR A 248 -10.98 21.27 -7.23
C THR A 248 -10.73 22.49 -6.36
N PRO A 249 -9.45 22.84 -6.09
CA PRO A 249 -9.12 24.02 -5.30
C PRO A 249 -9.62 25.29 -6.01
N PRO A 250 -10.11 26.30 -5.26
CA PRO A 250 -10.52 27.58 -5.83
C PRO A 250 -9.40 28.20 -6.68
N GLY A 251 -9.73 28.69 -7.88
CA GLY A 251 -8.77 29.31 -8.80
C GLY A 251 -7.80 28.39 -9.53
N VAL A 252 -7.73 27.11 -9.17
CA VAL A 252 -6.81 26.13 -9.78
C VAL A 252 -7.50 25.24 -10.80
N GLY A 253 -8.76 24.91 -10.56
CA GLY A 253 -9.51 23.98 -11.41
C GLY A 253 -9.32 22.53 -10.99
N LEU A 254 -9.29 21.62 -11.96
CA LEU A 254 -9.25 20.17 -11.71
C LEU A 254 -7.80 19.72 -11.45
N VAL A 255 -7.59 19.14 -10.28
CA VAL A 255 -6.31 18.57 -9.82
C VAL A 255 -6.45 17.08 -9.61
N LEU A 256 -5.56 16.31 -10.19
CA LEU A 256 -5.45 14.86 -10.07
C LEU A 256 -4.25 14.55 -9.16
N SER A 257 -4.46 13.73 -8.15
CA SER A 257 -3.40 13.17 -7.31
C SER A 257 -3.18 11.72 -7.67
N GLY A 258 -1.93 11.29 -7.67
CA GLY A 258 -1.64 9.92 -8.05
C GLY A 258 -0.17 9.55 -8.04
N MET A 259 0.13 8.45 -8.71
CA MET A 259 1.44 7.85 -8.83
C MET A 259 1.83 7.71 -10.30
N LEU A 260 3.06 8.13 -10.63
CA LEU A 260 3.61 8.01 -11.98
C LEU A 260 4.40 6.71 -12.16
N LYS A 261 4.16 6.04 -13.27
CA LYS A 261 4.92 4.87 -13.74
C LYS A 261 5.31 5.08 -15.20
N GLY A 262 6.52 4.71 -15.57
CA GLY A 262 7.06 4.85 -16.94
C GLY A 262 7.94 6.07 -17.08
N ASN A 263 7.77 6.87 -18.13
CA ASN A 263 8.57 8.05 -18.36
C ASN A 263 8.14 9.23 -17.46
N ASP A 264 9.05 10.17 -17.23
CA ASP A 264 8.75 11.40 -16.50
C ASP A 264 7.73 12.24 -17.26
N ILE A 265 6.87 12.95 -16.53
CA ILE A 265 5.93 13.94 -17.08
C ILE A 265 6.36 15.35 -16.72
N LYS A 266 6.18 16.27 -17.68
CA LYS A 266 6.63 17.66 -17.57
C LYS A 266 5.46 18.63 -17.60
N LEU A 267 5.71 19.81 -17.10
CA LEU A 267 4.80 20.94 -17.23
C LEU A 267 4.58 21.25 -18.73
N GLY A 268 3.31 21.36 -19.14
CA GLY A 268 2.93 21.59 -20.54
C GLY A 268 2.64 20.32 -21.34
N ASP A 269 3.00 19.14 -20.83
CA ASP A 269 2.71 17.89 -21.53
C ASP A 269 1.21 17.69 -21.73
N THR A 270 0.88 17.07 -22.88
CA THR A 270 -0.47 16.60 -23.18
C THR A 270 -0.64 15.18 -22.68
N ILE A 271 -1.73 14.92 -21.99
CA ILE A 271 -2.09 13.60 -21.44
C ILE A 271 -3.49 13.19 -21.87
N LEU A 272 -3.72 11.89 -21.91
CA LEU A 272 -4.99 11.26 -22.24
C LEU A 272 -5.61 10.71 -20.94
N ILE A 273 -6.78 11.22 -20.52
CA ILE A 273 -7.45 10.87 -19.28
C ILE A 273 -8.60 9.90 -19.57
N GLY A 274 -8.59 8.75 -18.95
CA GLY A 274 -9.61 7.73 -19.16
C GLY A 274 -9.41 6.45 -18.35
N PRO A 275 -10.15 5.40 -18.70
CA PRO A 275 -11.19 5.36 -19.73
C PRO A 275 -12.48 6.07 -19.32
N CYS A 276 -12.96 6.99 -20.15
CA CYS A 276 -14.28 7.62 -20.06
C CYS A 276 -15.22 6.85 -20.99
N SER A 277 -15.96 5.88 -20.47
CA SER A 277 -16.64 4.87 -21.29
C SER A 277 -15.63 4.09 -22.15
N LYS A 278 -15.52 4.38 -23.45
CA LYS A 278 -14.52 3.77 -24.36
C LYS A 278 -13.44 4.76 -24.83
N GLU A 279 -13.57 6.02 -24.46
CA GLU A 279 -12.71 7.09 -24.99
C GLU A 279 -11.74 7.61 -23.93
N TYR A 280 -10.71 8.29 -24.40
CA TYR A 280 -9.80 9.09 -23.60
C TYR A 280 -9.94 10.57 -23.96
N ILE A 281 -9.83 11.44 -22.96
CA ILE A 281 -9.96 12.87 -23.11
C ILE A 281 -8.59 13.51 -22.99
N SER A 282 -8.20 14.27 -24.03
CA SER A 282 -6.93 15.00 -24.04
C SER A 282 -7.01 16.22 -23.10
N ALA A 283 -5.97 16.40 -22.31
CA ALA A 283 -5.79 17.54 -21.41
C ALA A 283 -4.32 17.94 -21.32
N ASN A 284 -4.07 19.22 -21.03
CA ASN A 284 -2.72 19.74 -20.85
C ASN A 284 -2.42 19.93 -19.36
N ILE A 285 -1.20 19.55 -18.94
CA ILE A 285 -0.71 19.78 -17.59
C ILE A 285 -0.24 21.23 -17.46
N TRP A 286 -0.86 21.99 -16.58
CA TRP A 286 -0.48 23.37 -16.39
C TRP A 286 0.20 23.67 -15.04
N SER A 287 0.12 22.79 -14.06
CA SER A 287 0.96 22.80 -12.88
C SER A 287 1.20 21.41 -12.31
N ILE A 288 2.36 21.23 -11.70
CA ILE A 288 2.74 19.96 -11.04
C ILE A 288 3.22 20.30 -9.62
N HIS A 289 2.75 19.53 -8.65
CA HIS A 289 3.17 19.66 -7.25
C HIS A 289 3.60 18.31 -6.69
N ASP A 290 4.63 18.32 -5.86
CA ASP A 290 5.05 17.15 -5.09
C ASP A 290 4.12 16.89 -3.88
N ASN A 291 4.38 15.83 -3.12
CA ASN A 291 3.61 15.52 -1.92
C ASN A 291 3.72 16.57 -0.81
N ASN A 292 4.71 17.42 -0.85
CA ASN A 292 4.93 18.51 0.11
C ASN A 292 4.28 19.82 -0.35
N LYS A 293 3.49 19.77 -1.42
CA LYS A 293 2.85 20.93 -2.07
C LYS A 293 3.82 21.91 -2.72
N ASN A 294 5.08 21.54 -2.94
CA ASN A 294 6.02 22.38 -3.68
C ASN A 294 5.72 22.29 -5.17
N SER A 295 5.75 23.44 -5.87
CA SER A 295 5.65 23.46 -7.32
C SER A 295 6.93 22.89 -7.95
N ILE A 296 6.77 21.97 -8.88
CA ILE A 296 7.85 21.31 -9.61
C ILE A 296 7.59 21.37 -11.12
N LYS A 297 8.64 21.32 -11.94
CA LYS A 297 8.49 21.33 -13.41
C LYS A 297 8.37 19.94 -13.99
N VAL A 298 8.85 18.92 -13.28
CA VAL A 298 8.91 17.52 -13.73
C VAL A 298 8.48 16.63 -12.57
N LEU A 299 7.56 15.70 -12.82
CA LEU A 299 7.27 14.58 -11.93
C LEU A 299 7.99 13.36 -12.48
N GLU A 300 8.92 12.83 -11.68
CA GLU A 300 9.76 11.71 -12.08
C GLU A 300 9.05 10.36 -11.89
N ASN A 301 9.50 9.37 -12.66
CA ASN A 301 9.07 7.98 -12.55
C ASN A 301 9.14 7.47 -11.10
N GLY A 302 8.09 6.78 -10.67
CA GLY A 302 7.99 6.21 -9.32
C GLY A 302 7.64 7.21 -8.24
N LYS A 303 7.45 8.48 -8.56
CA LYS A 303 7.05 9.50 -7.59
C LYS A 303 5.54 9.75 -7.61
N ARG A 304 5.03 10.08 -6.44
CA ARG A 304 3.67 10.58 -6.24
C ARG A 304 3.66 12.10 -6.34
N GLY A 305 2.57 12.62 -6.92
CA GLY A 305 2.39 14.06 -7.03
C GLY A 305 0.94 14.43 -7.36
N CYS A 306 0.74 15.72 -7.54
CA CYS A 306 -0.52 16.29 -8.00
C CYS A 306 -0.27 17.03 -9.32
N ILE A 307 -1.12 16.78 -10.30
CA ILE A 307 -1.13 17.48 -11.59
C ILE A 307 -2.42 18.27 -11.73
N ALA A 308 -2.33 19.56 -12.02
CA ALA A 308 -3.47 20.36 -12.40
C ALA A 308 -3.59 20.38 -13.93
N ILE A 309 -4.80 20.17 -14.41
CA ILE A 309 -5.07 19.97 -15.84
C ILE A 309 -6.02 21.01 -16.40
N ARG A 310 -5.81 21.34 -17.67
CA ARG A 310 -6.72 22.14 -18.50
C ARG A 310 -7.23 21.27 -19.64
N ILE A 311 -8.54 21.22 -19.79
CA ILE A 311 -9.22 20.43 -20.81
C ILE A 311 -9.65 21.39 -21.93
N ASN A 312 -9.55 20.97 -23.18
CA ASN A 312 -10.09 21.72 -24.30
C ASN A 312 -11.60 21.91 -24.13
N LYS A 313 -12.08 23.14 -24.31
CA LYS A 313 -13.46 23.60 -24.02
C LYS A 313 -14.60 22.79 -24.69
N LYS A 314 -14.29 21.94 -25.68
CA LYS A 314 -15.28 21.11 -26.38
C LYS A 314 -15.71 19.84 -25.62
N LYS A 315 -14.98 19.39 -24.60
CA LYS A 315 -15.31 18.19 -23.80
C LYS A 315 -15.36 18.57 -22.32
N ASN A 316 -16.55 18.56 -21.71
CA ASN A 316 -16.73 18.89 -20.28
C ASN A 316 -16.32 17.71 -19.39
N LEU A 317 -15.10 17.69 -18.89
CA LEU A 317 -14.66 16.78 -17.84
C LEU A 317 -14.69 17.52 -16.49
N THR A 318 -15.51 17.06 -15.58
CA THR A 318 -15.63 17.59 -14.22
C THR A 318 -15.11 16.57 -13.23
N LYS A 319 -14.90 16.96 -11.97
CA LYS A 319 -14.55 16.04 -10.88
C LYS A 319 -15.51 14.84 -10.80
N LYS A 320 -16.80 15.02 -11.14
CA LYS A 320 -17.80 13.95 -11.09
C LYS A 320 -17.59 12.87 -12.16
N ASN A 321 -16.95 13.21 -13.27
CA ASN A 321 -16.70 12.30 -14.38
C ASN A 321 -15.43 11.45 -14.15
N ILE A 322 -14.53 11.90 -13.26
CA ILE A 322 -13.29 11.16 -12.96
C ILE A 322 -13.55 10.22 -11.78
N ARG A 323 -13.53 8.94 -12.06
CA ARG A 323 -13.68 7.88 -11.06
C ARG A 323 -12.35 7.29 -10.65
N LYS A 324 -12.31 6.64 -9.50
CA LYS A 324 -11.18 5.78 -9.11
C LYS A 324 -11.08 4.63 -10.12
N GLY A 325 -9.85 4.31 -10.54
CA GLY A 325 -9.58 3.34 -11.59
C GLY A 325 -9.15 3.99 -12.92
N MET A 326 -9.45 5.26 -13.13
CA MET A 326 -8.96 5.99 -14.29
C MET A 326 -7.47 6.30 -14.19
N VAL A 327 -6.85 6.47 -15.36
CA VAL A 327 -5.43 6.81 -15.53
C VAL A 327 -5.26 8.01 -16.44
N CYS A 328 -4.08 8.64 -16.37
CA CYS A 328 -3.62 9.54 -17.42
C CYS A 328 -2.48 8.85 -18.17
N LEU A 329 -2.54 8.83 -19.48
CA LEU A 329 -1.59 8.19 -20.38
C LEU A 329 -0.88 9.27 -21.22
N SER A 330 0.40 9.07 -21.53
CA SER A 330 1.17 9.99 -22.37
C SER A 330 0.96 9.81 -23.86
N ASN A 331 0.45 8.66 -24.30
CA ASN A 331 0.24 8.34 -25.71
C ASN A 331 -0.94 7.38 -25.92
N GLU A 332 -1.41 7.30 -27.17
CA GLU A 332 -2.56 6.46 -27.56
C GLU A 332 -2.23 4.96 -27.56
N GLU A 333 -0.98 4.58 -27.76
CA GLU A 333 -0.58 3.17 -27.76
C GLU A 333 -0.92 2.46 -26.45
N LEU A 334 -0.77 3.16 -25.34
CA LEU A 334 -1.11 2.64 -24.00
C LEU A 334 -2.61 2.39 -23.81
N THR A 335 -3.48 3.04 -24.59
CA THR A 335 -4.94 2.84 -24.47
C THR A 335 -5.36 1.42 -24.78
N LYS A 336 -4.57 0.65 -25.54
CA LYS A 336 -4.79 -0.77 -25.84
C LYS A 336 -4.88 -1.66 -24.58
N ASN A 337 -4.34 -1.17 -23.46
CA ASN A 337 -4.47 -1.85 -22.16
C ASN A 337 -5.83 -1.62 -21.48
N THR A 338 -6.78 -1.04 -22.19
CA THR A 338 -8.15 -0.82 -21.71
C THR A 338 -9.04 -1.98 -22.14
N CYS A 339 -9.76 -2.58 -21.21
CA CYS A 339 -10.58 -3.75 -21.48
C CYS A 339 -11.84 -3.82 -20.62
N TYR A 340 -12.85 -4.52 -21.09
CA TYR A 340 -13.92 -5.08 -20.26
C TYR A 340 -13.60 -6.48 -19.80
N GLU A 341 -12.82 -7.24 -20.58
CA GLU A 341 -12.56 -8.65 -20.35
C GLU A 341 -11.08 -8.94 -20.23
N PHE A 342 -10.73 -9.82 -19.31
CA PHE A 342 -9.37 -10.30 -19.14
C PHE A 342 -9.34 -11.75 -18.66
N TYR A 343 -8.27 -12.44 -19.00
CA TYR A 343 -8.00 -13.81 -18.52
C TYR A 343 -7.02 -13.77 -17.37
N ALA A 344 -7.25 -14.64 -16.38
CA ALA A 344 -6.42 -14.70 -15.20
C ALA A 344 -6.31 -16.13 -14.66
N THR A 345 -5.17 -16.40 -14.04
CA THR A 345 -5.01 -17.58 -13.18
C THR A 345 -5.34 -17.17 -11.75
N VAL A 346 -6.26 -17.89 -11.11
CA VAL A 346 -6.75 -17.56 -9.76
C VAL A 346 -6.51 -18.68 -8.76
N ASP A 347 -6.17 -18.30 -7.53
CA ASP A 347 -6.17 -19.16 -6.35
C ASP A 347 -7.40 -18.81 -5.48
N ILE A 348 -8.24 -19.79 -5.18
CA ILE A 348 -9.40 -19.62 -4.29
C ILE A 348 -8.95 -19.79 -2.85
N LEU A 349 -8.86 -18.69 -2.10
CA LEU A 349 -8.38 -18.70 -0.71
C LEU A 349 -9.44 -19.14 0.28
N ASN A 350 -10.69 -18.76 0.04
CA ASN A 350 -11.84 -19.14 0.86
C ASN A 350 -13.15 -18.92 0.11
N HIS A 351 -14.01 -19.93 0.11
CA HIS A 351 -15.40 -19.83 -0.32
C HIS A 351 -16.24 -20.82 0.49
N SER A 352 -17.47 -20.48 0.81
CA SER A 352 -18.33 -21.32 1.67
C SER A 352 -18.81 -22.59 0.97
N THR A 353 -19.00 -22.54 -0.33
CA THR A 353 -19.50 -23.62 -1.18
C THR A 353 -18.64 -23.78 -2.43
N THR A 354 -19.23 -23.61 -3.61
CA THR A 354 -18.58 -23.64 -4.92
C THR A 354 -18.82 -22.34 -5.68
N ILE A 355 -17.79 -21.87 -6.39
CA ILE A 355 -17.93 -20.75 -7.32
C ILE A 355 -18.34 -21.30 -8.67
N ASN A 356 -19.49 -20.85 -9.14
CA ASN A 356 -20.05 -21.23 -10.43
C ASN A 356 -19.86 -20.08 -11.44
N ASN A 357 -20.13 -20.35 -12.70
CA ASN A 357 -20.23 -19.32 -13.73
C ASN A 357 -21.22 -18.24 -13.31
N ASN A 358 -20.95 -17.01 -13.74
CA ASN A 358 -21.74 -15.80 -13.43
C ASN A 358 -21.59 -15.28 -11.99
N TYR A 359 -20.81 -15.92 -11.14
CA TYR A 359 -20.46 -15.32 -9.85
C TYR A 359 -19.75 -13.97 -10.06
N SER A 360 -20.12 -12.94 -9.29
CA SER A 360 -19.71 -11.57 -9.58
C SER A 360 -19.05 -10.89 -8.36
N PRO A 361 -17.79 -11.24 -8.03
CA PRO A 361 -17.07 -10.60 -6.94
C PRO A 361 -16.59 -9.19 -7.29
N VAL A 362 -16.20 -8.45 -6.26
CA VAL A 362 -15.50 -7.16 -6.43
C VAL A 362 -14.02 -7.41 -6.65
N ILE A 363 -13.48 -6.94 -7.76
CA ILE A 363 -12.06 -6.94 -8.11
C ILE A 363 -11.37 -5.75 -7.47
N HIS A 364 -10.19 -5.99 -6.89
CA HIS A 364 -9.26 -4.98 -6.39
C HIS A 364 -7.91 -5.18 -7.10
N CYS A 365 -7.60 -4.30 -8.06
CA CYS A 365 -6.36 -4.34 -8.84
C CYS A 365 -5.80 -2.92 -8.96
N GLY A 366 -4.63 -2.65 -8.38
CA GLY A 366 -4.10 -1.29 -8.33
C GLY A 366 -5.13 -0.31 -7.75
N ILE A 367 -5.48 0.71 -8.53
CA ILE A 367 -6.50 1.71 -8.18
C ILE A 367 -7.95 1.27 -8.54
N ILE A 368 -8.12 0.11 -9.19
CA ILE A 368 -9.41 -0.40 -9.64
C ILE A 368 -10.16 -1.05 -8.49
N LYS A 369 -11.46 -0.73 -8.41
CA LYS A 369 -12.41 -1.37 -7.51
C LYS A 369 -13.76 -1.48 -8.20
N GLN A 370 -14.00 -2.61 -8.85
CA GLN A 370 -15.24 -2.84 -9.61
C GLN A 370 -15.66 -4.30 -9.55
N SER A 371 -16.97 -4.56 -9.64
CA SER A 371 -17.50 -5.92 -9.78
C SER A 371 -17.22 -6.47 -11.17
N ALA A 372 -16.84 -7.74 -11.22
CA ALA A 372 -16.62 -8.44 -12.48
C ALA A 372 -17.23 -9.85 -12.40
N LYS A 373 -17.84 -10.28 -13.48
CA LYS A 373 -18.44 -11.60 -13.65
C LYS A 373 -17.35 -12.62 -13.96
N ILE A 374 -17.38 -13.76 -13.30
CA ILE A 374 -16.47 -14.90 -13.59
C ILE A 374 -17.10 -15.83 -14.63
N THR A 375 -16.32 -16.21 -15.62
CA THR A 375 -16.56 -17.32 -16.53
C THR A 375 -15.42 -18.33 -16.37
N ILE A 376 -15.76 -19.55 -15.96
CA ILE A 376 -14.78 -20.62 -15.71
C ILE A 376 -14.50 -21.31 -17.05
N ILE A 377 -13.22 -21.46 -17.40
CA ILE A 377 -12.80 -22.00 -18.70
C ILE A 377 -12.88 -23.52 -18.70
N ASP A 378 -12.47 -24.16 -17.60
CA ASP A 378 -12.31 -25.62 -17.51
C ASP A 378 -13.60 -26.38 -17.13
N ASN A 379 -14.76 -25.75 -17.19
CA ASN A 379 -16.09 -26.31 -16.85
C ASN A 379 -16.22 -26.99 -15.47
N LYS A 380 -15.29 -26.75 -14.54
CA LYS A 380 -15.33 -27.26 -13.17
C LYS A 380 -15.64 -26.12 -12.20
N ASN A 381 -16.66 -26.31 -11.38
CA ASN A 381 -16.94 -25.36 -10.28
C ASN A 381 -15.75 -25.27 -9.34
N LEU A 382 -15.36 -24.03 -8.96
CA LEU A 382 -14.18 -23.80 -8.14
C LEU A 382 -14.49 -23.87 -6.65
N ARG A 383 -13.57 -24.42 -5.86
CA ARG A 383 -13.65 -24.53 -4.40
C ARG A 383 -12.45 -23.91 -3.72
N THR A 384 -12.53 -23.79 -2.41
CA THR A 384 -11.39 -23.35 -1.59
C THR A 384 -10.19 -24.25 -1.81
N GLY A 385 -9.05 -23.67 -2.18
CA GLY A 385 -7.79 -24.35 -2.47
C GLY A 385 -7.54 -24.59 -3.95
N ASP A 386 -8.55 -24.42 -4.81
CA ASP A 386 -8.38 -24.62 -6.26
C ASP A 386 -7.56 -23.50 -6.89
N ASN A 387 -6.79 -23.89 -7.91
CA ASN A 387 -6.11 -23.00 -8.85
C ASN A 387 -6.69 -23.27 -10.24
N SER A 388 -7.13 -22.22 -10.95
CA SER A 388 -7.78 -22.37 -12.26
C SER A 388 -7.61 -21.12 -13.12
N GLN A 389 -7.74 -21.30 -14.43
CA GLN A 389 -7.85 -20.21 -15.38
C GLN A 389 -9.31 -19.78 -15.54
N VAL A 390 -9.55 -18.49 -15.44
CA VAL A 390 -10.89 -17.90 -15.55
C VAL A 390 -10.85 -16.64 -16.38
N LYS A 391 -11.97 -16.33 -17.01
CA LYS A 391 -12.22 -15.04 -17.65
C LYS A 391 -13.03 -14.16 -16.71
N PHE A 392 -12.63 -12.92 -16.53
CA PHE A 392 -13.41 -11.89 -15.85
C PHE A 392 -13.95 -10.89 -16.85
N THR A 393 -15.21 -10.47 -16.65
CA THR A 393 -15.85 -9.39 -17.42
C THR A 393 -16.32 -8.31 -16.45
N PHE A 394 -15.78 -7.09 -16.55
CA PHE A 394 -16.20 -5.94 -15.74
C PHE A 394 -17.66 -5.57 -16.06
N LEU A 395 -18.44 -5.28 -15.01
CA LEU A 395 -19.89 -5.08 -15.15
C LEU A 395 -20.30 -3.69 -15.59
N TYR A 396 -19.52 -2.66 -15.22
CA TYR A 396 -19.97 -1.26 -15.37
C TYR A 396 -19.14 -0.46 -16.38
N TYR A 397 -17.83 -0.50 -16.22
CA TYR A 397 -16.90 0.34 -16.99
C TYR A 397 -15.71 -0.48 -17.48
N PRO A 398 -15.13 -0.09 -18.63
CA PRO A 398 -13.83 -0.63 -18.99
C PRO A 398 -12.77 -0.09 -18.02
N GLU A 399 -11.75 -0.85 -17.80
CA GLU A 399 -10.65 -0.50 -16.91
C GLU A 399 -9.32 -0.60 -17.64
N PHE A 400 -8.38 0.25 -17.25
CA PHE A 400 -7.00 0.16 -17.69
C PHE A 400 -6.26 -0.84 -16.79
N ILE A 401 -5.81 -1.96 -17.34
CA ILE A 401 -5.07 -3.00 -16.63
C ILE A 401 -3.86 -3.46 -17.43
N GLU A 402 -2.86 -3.97 -16.74
CA GLU A 402 -1.65 -4.50 -17.36
C GLU A 402 -1.52 -6.01 -17.08
N GLU A 403 -0.97 -6.75 -18.01
CA GLU A 403 -0.65 -8.17 -17.82
C GLU A 403 0.40 -8.34 -16.69
N GLY A 404 0.31 -9.45 -15.98
CA GLY A 404 1.18 -9.74 -14.83
C GLY A 404 0.78 -9.06 -13.53
N LEU A 405 -0.22 -8.15 -13.52
CA LEU A 405 -0.69 -7.55 -12.29
C LEU A 405 -1.39 -8.58 -11.40
N VAL A 406 -1.11 -8.50 -10.11
CA VAL A 406 -1.81 -9.26 -9.07
C VAL A 406 -3.07 -8.50 -8.65
N PHE A 407 -4.19 -9.19 -8.59
CA PHE A 407 -5.44 -8.65 -8.08
C PHE A 407 -6.06 -9.54 -7.01
N PHE A 408 -6.92 -8.94 -6.20
CA PHE A 408 -7.76 -9.65 -5.25
C PHE A 408 -9.21 -9.55 -5.69
N PHE A 409 -9.96 -10.62 -5.49
CA PHE A 409 -11.41 -10.57 -5.63
C PHE A 409 -12.08 -11.02 -4.35
N ARG A 410 -13.20 -10.37 -4.04
CA ARG A 410 -13.91 -10.62 -2.80
C ARG A 410 -15.39 -10.35 -2.93
N GLU A 411 -16.20 -11.24 -2.31
CA GLU A 411 -17.60 -11.02 -2.02
C GLU A 411 -17.99 -11.74 -0.73
N GLY A 412 -18.54 -11.01 0.25
CA GLY A 412 -18.89 -11.58 1.55
C GLY A 412 -17.67 -12.24 2.22
N LYS A 413 -17.76 -13.56 2.41
CA LYS A 413 -16.69 -14.42 2.96
C LYS A 413 -15.75 -14.96 1.89
N THR A 414 -16.12 -14.89 0.61
CA THR A 414 -15.30 -15.33 -0.52
C THR A 414 -14.08 -14.48 -0.67
N ARG A 415 -12.96 -15.10 -0.89
CA ARG A 415 -11.66 -14.45 -1.11
C ARG A 415 -10.87 -15.24 -2.12
N GLY A 416 -10.32 -14.56 -3.09
CA GLY A 416 -9.38 -15.13 -4.03
C GLY A 416 -8.34 -14.11 -4.45
N VAL A 417 -7.28 -14.62 -5.02
CA VAL A 417 -6.19 -13.84 -5.61
C VAL A 417 -5.95 -14.34 -7.01
N GLY A 418 -5.58 -13.46 -7.91
CA GLY A 418 -5.25 -13.84 -9.28
C GLY A 418 -4.11 -13.03 -9.87
N ILE A 419 -3.57 -13.54 -10.95
CA ILE A 419 -2.59 -12.86 -11.81
C ILE A 419 -3.23 -12.72 -13.17
N ILE A 420 -3.20 -11.50 -13.74
CA ILE A 420 -3.72 -11.21 -15.08
C ILE A 420 -2.77 -11.84 -16.10
N ASN A 421 -3.28 -12.75 -16.92
CA ASN A 421 -2.50 -13.44 -17.94
C ASN A 421 -2.54 -12.69 -19.27
N SER A 422 -3.74 -12.27 -19.69
CA SER A 422 -3.96 -11.49 -20.91
C SER A 422 -5.22 -10.64 -20.83
N ILE A 423 -5.27 -9.61 -21.64
CA ILE A 423 -6.41 -8.68 -21.74
C ILE A 423 -7.05 -8.80 -23.12
N VAL A 424 -8.35 -8.50 -23.20
CA VAL A 424 -9.05 -8.36 -24.49
C VAL A 424 -9.26 -6.86 -24.71
N PRO A 425 -8.43 -6.20 -25.54
CA PRO A 425 -8.56 -4.77 -25.82
C PRO A 425 -9.95 -4.41 -26.38
N ILE A 426 -10.37 -3.16 -26.13
CA ILE A 426 -11.66 -2.64 -26.65
C ILE A 426 -11.48 -2.21 -28.10
#